data_27e108502596794505e1ddebbb060793
#
_entry.id   27e108502596794505e1ddebbb060793
#
_cell.length_a   1.000
_cell.length_b   1.000
_cell.length_c   1.000
_cell.angle_alpha   90.00
_cell.angle_beta   90.00
_cell.angle_gamma   90.00
#
_symmetry.space_group_name_H-M   'P 1'
#
loop_
_entity.id
_entity.type
_entity.pdbx_description
1 polymer ?
#
loop_
_entity_poly.entity_id
_entity_poly.type
_entity_poly.pdbx_seq_one_letter_code
_entity_poly.pdbx_strand_id
1 'polypeptide(L)'
;MTGAAMLVGRGALRAGAGIVVCGLPGDAAAERASGTEVITRSLSCTPSGALDEPAAKEVLAGLDRFRSLVVGPGIGTDERTFKATRALVAGALVAVVVDADGLNAFVGHLDMLRERSMPTILTPHAGEYERLTGSAVGPDRVAAARELAARSGSVVLLKGRRTVVADPDGRAAINVTGGPQLATAGTGDVLAGVIGALVAQGLPAWEAAVAGAWMHGRAASSGTGAGGGLVAGDLVDALPSVLADLAESGV
;
A
#
# COMPACT_ATOMS: atom_id res chain seq x y z
N MET A 1 5.12 8.69 -10.63
CA MET A 1 3.75 9.14 -11.01
C MET A 1 3.05 9.74 -9.78
N THR A 2 2.92 11.06 -9.71
CA THR A 2 2.36 11.78 -8.55
C THR A 2 0.89 11.44 -8.26
N GLY A 3 0.10 11.05 -9.27
CA GLY A 3 -1.30 10.65 -9.10
C GLY A 3 -1.49 9.45 -8.19
N ALA A 4 -0.60 8.46 -8.24
CA ALA A 4 -0.64 7.27 -7.39
C ALA A 4 -0.51 7.64 -5.90
N ALA A 5 0.46 8.49 -5.54
CA ALA A 5 0.64 8.96 -4.17
C ALA A 5 -0.59 9.73 -3.65
N MET A 6 -1.27 10.50 -4.52
CA MET A 6 -2.50 11.20 -4.15
C MET A 6 -3.67 10.23 -3.93
N LEU A 7 -3.77 9.15 -4.70
CA LEU A 7 -4.77 8.09 -4.47
C LEU A 7 -4.53 7.37 -3.14
N VAL A 8 -3.27 7.05 -2.82
CA VAL A 8 -2.88 6.53 -1.50
C VAL A 8 -3.34 7.48 -0.40
N GLY A 9 -2.99 8.76 -0.52
CA GLY A 9 -3.31 9.77 0.50
C GLY A 9 -4.81 9.96 0.71
N ARG A 10 -5.58 10.07 -0.37
CA ARG A 10 -7.04 10.20 -0.31
C ARG A 10 -7.69 8.93 0.25
N GLY A 11 -7.23 7.74 -0.18
CA GLY A 11 -7.69 6.47 0.35
C GLY A 11 -7.46 6.36 1.86
N ALA A 12 -6.28 6.80 2.34
CA ALA A 12 -5.97 6.81 3.76
C ALA A 12 -6.87 7.77 4.56
N LEU A 13 -7.09 9.01 4.08
CA LEU A 13 -7.99 9.97 4.74
C LEU A 13 -9.41 9.42 4.82
N ARG A 14 -9.93 8.87 3.73
CA ARG A 14 -11.29 8.30 3.67
C ARG A 14 -11.45 7.03 4.49
N ALA A 15 -10.34 6.33 4.82
CA ALA A 15 -10.31 5.21 5.74
C ALA A 15 -10.07 5.64 7.21
N GLY A 16 -10.10 6.94 7.52
CA GLY A 16 -10.07 7.48 8.89
C GLY A 16 -8.69 7.92 9.39
N ALA A 17 -7.69 8.09 8.52
CA ALA A 17 -6.44 8.73 8.92
C ALA A 17 -6.67 10.21 9.24
N GLY A 18 -6.21 10.68 10.41
CA GLY A 18 -6.38 12.08 10.83
C GLY A 18 -5.49 13.07 10.06
N ILE A 19 -4.28 12.64 9.70
CA ILE A 19 -3.31 13.44 8.92
C ILE A 19 -2.60 12.51 7.94
N VAL A 20 -2.47 12.96 6.70
CA VAL A 20 -1.67 12.28 5.67
C VAL A 20 -0.71 13.27 5.04
N VAL A 21 0.56 12.88 4.97
CA VAL A 21 1.61 13.63 4.27
C VAL A 21 2.14 12.76 3.14
N CYS A 22 2.01 13.24 1.91
CA CYS A 22 2.60 12.62 0.73
C CYS A 22 3.96 13.27 0.42
N GLY A 23 5.03 12.51 0.55
CA GLY A 23 6.35 12.88 0.04
C GLY A 23 6.40 12.67 -1.47
N LEU A 24 6.69 13.72 -2.22
CA LEU A 24 6.76 13.69 -3.68
C LEU A 24 8.14 14.18 -4.15
N PRO A 25 8.74 13.56 -5.18
CA PRO A 25 10.05 13.97 -5.67
C PRO A 25 9.99 15.36 -6.32
N GLY A 26 10.97 16.22 -5.99
CA GLY A 26 11.16 17.53 -6.58
C GLY A 26 9.97 18.47 -6.36
N ASP A 27 9.70 19.32 -7.35
CA ASP A 27 8.66 20.36 -7.29
C ASP A 27 7.23 19.84 -7.45
N ALA A 28 7.07 18.54 -7.70
CA ALA A 28 5.75 17.91 -7.83
C ALA A 28 4.85 18.09 -6.58
N ALA A 29 5.44 18.33 -5.42
CA ALA A 29 4.70 18.66 -4.19
C ALA A 29 3.98 20.00 -4.29
N ALA A 30 4.64 21.04 -4.84
CA ALA A 30 4.06 22.36 -5.02
C ALA A 30 2.91 22.35 -6.03
N GLU A 31 3.06 21.59 -7.13
CA GLU A 31 2.00 21.44 -8.14
C GLU A 31 0.73 20.76 -7.61
N ARG A 32 0.86 19.91 -6.59
CA ARG A 32 -0.25 19.14 -6.01
C ARG A 32 -0.79 19.72 -4.70
N ALA A 33 -0.16 20.76 -4.17
CA ALA A 33 -0.54 21.37 -2.90
C ALA A 33 -1.91 22.09 -2.93
N SER A 34 -2.44 22.39 -4.11
CA SER A 34 -3.71 23.09 -4.23
C SER A 34 -4.90 22.14 -4.33
N GLY A 35 -5.87 22.28 -3.44
CA GLY A 35 -7.21 21.68 -3.56
C GLY A 35 -7.37 20.25 -3.01
N THR A 36 -6.50 19.81 -2.10
CA THR A 36 -6.68 18.52 -1.41
C THR A 36 -6.37 18.62 0.07
N GLU A 37 -6.99 17.76 0.87
CA GLU A 37 -6.74 17.60 2.31
C GLU A 37 -5.43 16.84 2.59
N VAL A 38 -4.79 16.29 1.55
CA VAL A 38 -3.50 15.61 1.63
C VAL A 38 -2.40 16.67 1.64
N ILE A 39 -1.62 16.69 2.71
CA ILE A 39 -0.44 17.56 2.81
C ILE A 39 0.66 17.00 1.89
N THR A 40 1.28 17.84 1.09
CA THR A 40 2.39 17.45 0.23
C THR A 40 3.72 18.00 0.75
N ARG A 41 4.79 17.23 0.60
CA ARG A 41 6.17 17.60 0.94
C ARG A 41 7.11 17.24 -0.19
N SER A 42 7.93 18.20 -0.62
CA SER A 42 9.01 17.94 -1.58
C SER A 42 10.10 17.07 -0.97
N LEU A 43 10.59 16.11 -1.75
CA LEU A 43 11.68 15.23 -1.42
C LEU A 43 12.77 15.33 -2.48
N SER A 44 14.00 15.02 -2.11
CA SER A 44 15.13 14.93 -3.03
C SER A 44 14.82 14.01 -4.20
N CYS A 45 15.14 14.46 -5.41
CA CYS A 45 14.88 13.72 -6.64
C CYS A 45 16.14 13.62 -7.52
N THR A 46 16.16 12.58 -8.35
CA THR A 46 17.14 12.42 -9.43
C THR A 46 16.89 13.45 -10.52
N PRO A 47 17.85 13.67 -11.45
CA PRO A 47 17.64 14.53 -12.62
C PRO A 47 16.45 14.11 -13.50
N SER A 48 16.05 12.84 -13.45
CA SER A 48 14.86 12.32 -14.16
C SER A 48 13.55 12.56 -13.38
N GLY A 49 13.58 13.16 -12.17
CA GLY A 49 12.42 13.41 -11.34
C GLY A 49 11.94 12.18 -10.55
N ALA A 50 12.75 11.12 -10.44
CA ALA A 50 12.46 9.98 -9.57
C ALA A 50 12.97 10.22 -8.15
N LEU A 51 12.52 9.45 -7.17
CA LEU A 51 12.99 9.56 -5.78
C LEU A 51 14.48 9.26 -5.68
N ASP A 52 15.24 10.09 -4.99
CA ASP A 52 16.69 9.93 -4.83
C ASP A 52 17.09 9.45 -3.43
N GLU A 53 18.31 8.93 -3.27
CA GLU A 53 18.83 8.38 -2.02
C GLU A 53 18.69 9.31 -0.80
N PRO A 54 18.93 10.64 -0.88
CA PRO A 54 18.74 11.54 0.26
C PRO A 54 17.31 11.59 0.79
N ALA A 55 16.30 11.35 -0.06
CA ALA A 55 14.89 11.36 0.33
C ALA A 55 14.57 10.40 1.48
N ALA A 56 15.29 9.27 1.57
CA ALA A 56 15.10 8.33 2.67
C ALA A 56 15.39 8.98 4.03
N LYS A 57 16.49 9.73 4.14
CA LYS A 57 16.84 10.46 5.38
C LYS A 57 15.86 11.58 5.68
N GLU A 58 15.37 12.28 4.65
CA GLU A 58 14.40 13.36 4.80
C GLU A 58 13.06 12.86 5.36
N VAL A 59 12.60 11.69 4.90
CA VAL A 59 11.37 11.06 5.43
C VAL A 59 11.61 10.54 6.84
N LEU A 60 12.69 9.80 7.07
CA LEU A 60 13.01 9.21 8.39
C LEU A 60 13.14 10.27 9.48
N ALA A 61 13.68 11.45 9.17
CA ALA A 61 13.85 12.55 10.14
C ALA A 61 12.55 13.10 10.73
N GLY A 62 11.40 12.83 10.10
CA GLY A 62 10.10 13.28 10.59
C GLY A 62 9.09 12.16 10.80
N LEU A 63 9.54 10.90 10.71
CA LEU A 63 8.65 9.74 10.72
C LEU A 63 8.13 9.39 12.13
N ASP A 64 8.82 9.83 13.18
CA ASP A 64 8.45 9.65 14.60
C ASP A 64 7.06 10.25 14.95
N ARG A 65 6.59 11.21 14.14
CA ARG A 65 5.27 11.84 14.28
C ARG A 65 4.13 11.02 13.64
N PHE A 66 4.47 9.97 12.91
CA PHE A 66 3.52 9.13 12.18
C PHE A 66 3.52 7.71 12.73
N ARG A 67 2.44 6.98 12.47
CA ARG A 67 2.26 5.61 12.96
C ARG A 67 2.41 4.54 11.88
N SER A 68 2.37 4.94 10.61
CA SER A 68 2.58 4.07 9.46
C SER A 68 3.23 4.82 8.31
N LEU A 69 3.83 4.06 7.42
CA LEU A 69 4.40 4.53 6.15
C LEU A 69 3.88 3.67 5.02
N VAL A 70 3.41 4.28 3.93
CA VAL A 70 3.14 3.60 2.66
C VAL A 70 4.21 4.03 1.67
N VAL A 71 4.88 3.08 1.03
CA VAL A 71 5.95 3.34 0.06
C VAL A 71 5.78 2.49 -1.18
N GLY A 72 6.01 3.09 -2.34
CA GLY A 72 6.07 2.37 -3.60
C GLY A 72 5.18 2.91 -4.70
N PRO A 73 3.90 3.24 -4.49
CA PRO A 73 3.05 3.75 -5.55
C PRO A 73 3.67 4.96 -6.27
N GLY A 74 4.04 4.76 -7.54
CA GLY A 74 4.52 5.82 -8.42
C GLY A 74 5.91 6.39 -8.16
N ILE A 75 6.76 5.73 -7.36
CA ILE A 75 8.12 6.21 -7.05
C ILE A 75 9.12 6.01 -8.19
N GLY A 76 8.82 5.11 -9.15
CA GLY A 76 9.70 4.75 -10.26
C GLY A 76 10.58 3.54 -9.98
N THR A 77 11.33 3.13 -11.02
CA THR A 77 12.14 1.88 -11.02
C THR A 77 13.63 2.12 -11.23
N ASP A 78 14.10 3.32 -10.94
CA ASP A 78 15.52 3.69 -11.00
C ASP A 78 16.29 3.01 -9.84
N GLU A 79 17.53 2.60 -10.05
CA GLU A 79 18.35 1.95 -9.02
C GLU A 79 18.58 2.86 -7.79
N ARG A 80 18.69 4.17 -7.98
CA ARG A 80 18.82 5.13 -6.86
C ARG A 80 17.52 5.18 -6.05
N THR A 81 16.36 5.11 -6.74
CA THR A 81 15.05 5.00 -6.10
C THR A 81 14.92 3.70 -5.31
N PHE A 82 15.41 2.58 -5.87
CA PHE A 82 15.41 1.30 -5.15
C PHE A 82 16.29 1.34 -3.90
N LYS A 83 17.48 1.95 -3.95
CA LYS A 83 18.34 2.16 -2.78
C LYS A 83 17.66 3.05 -1.74
N ALA A 84 17.05 4.15 -2.16
CA ALA A 84 16.28 5.02 -1.27
C ALA A 84 15.14 4.27 -0.59
N THR A 85 14.40 3.46 -1.35
CA THR A 85 13.27 2.65 -0.84
C THR A 85 13.74 1.62 0.18
N ARG A 86 14.81 0.87 -0.12
CA ARG A 86 15.38 -0.09 0.84
C ARG A 86 15.85 0.59 2.12
N ALA A 87 16.57 1.71 2.01
CA ALA A 87 17.05 2.48 3.16
C ALA A 87 15.90 3.02 4.01
N LEU A 88 14.86 3.54 3.35
CA LEU A 88 13.66 4.05 4.01
C LEU A 88 12.93 2.95 4.77
N VAL A 89 12.67 1.82 4.12
CA VAL A 89 11.97 0.69 4.73
C VAL A 89 12.79 0.11 5.88
N ALA A 90 14.09 -0.10 5.70
CA ALA A 90 14.97 -0.62 6.77
C ALA A 90 15.04 0.30 7.97
N GLY A 91 15.09 1.63 7.77
CA GLY A 91 15.21 2.61 8.84
C GLY A 91 13.90 3.02 9.51
N ALA A 92 12.74 2.68 8.94
CA ALA A 92 11.45 3.08 9.47
C ALA A 92 11.11 2.32 10.78
N LEU A 93 10.94 3.03 11.88
CA LEU A 93 10.54 2.50 13.19
C LEU A 93 9.01 2.51 13.38
N VAL A 94 8.29 2.41 12.28
CA VAL A 94 6.83 2.28 12.21
C VAL A 94 6.47 1.12 11.28
N ALA A 95 5.22 0.69 11.30
CA ALA A 95 4.74 -0.29 10.32
C ALA A 95 4.80 0.28 8.90
N VAL A 96 5.18 -0.56 7.92
CA VAL A 96 5.34 -0.15 6.53
C VAL A 96 4.47 -1.00 5.61
N VAL A 97 3.73 -0.34 4.72
CA VAL A 97 3.07 -0.97 3.56
C VAL A 97 3.94 -0.74 2.34
N VAL A 98 4.36 -1.81 1.68
CA VAL A 98 5.17 -1.77 0.45
C VAL A 98 4.31 -2.26 -0.70
N ASP A 99 4.11 -1.42 -1.71
CA ASP A 99 3.27 -1.70 -2.88
C ASP A 99 3.97 -1.28 -4.18
N ALA A 100 3.50 -1.75 -5.30
CA ALA A 100 3.87 -1.32 -6.65
C ALA A 100 5.40 -1.29 -6.89
N ASP A 101 5.93 -0.13 -7.34
CA ASP A 101 7.37 0.02 -7.61
C ASP A 101 8.25 -0.25 -6.37
N GLY A 102 7.70 -0.04 -5.16
CA GLY A 102 8.39 -0.33 -3.90
C GLY A 102 8.71 -1.81 -3.73
N LEU A 103 7.83 -2.70 -4.20
CA LEU A 103 8.07 -4.14 -4.18
C LEU A 103 9.26 -4.53 -5.07
N ASN A 104 9.43 -3.86 -6.22
CA ASN A 104 10.54 -4.13 -7.14
C ASN A 104 11.91 -3.86 -6.49
N ALA A 105 11.98 -2.93 -5.52
CA ALA A 105 13.21 -2.66 -4.77
C ALA A 105 13.72 -3.85 -3.95
N PHE A 106 12.85 -4.81 -3.65
CA PHE A 106 13.17 -5.99 -2.83
C PHE A 106 13.37 -7.28 -3.63
N VAL A 107 13.39 -7.22 -4.95
CA VAL A 107 13.79 -8.35 -5.80
C VAL A 107 15.24 -8.71 -5.46
N GLY A 108 15.45 -9.96 -4.99
CA GLY A 108 16.76 -10.42 -4.49
C GLY A 108 17.16 -9.91 -3.09
N HIS A 109 16.27 -9.17 -2.39
CA HIS A 109 16.54 -8.55 -1.08
C HIS A 109 15.43 -8.78 -0.05
N LEU A 110 14.69 -9.89 -0.14
CA LEU A 110 13.58 -10.20 0.79
C LEU A 110 14.06 -10.38 2.24
N ASP A 111 15.29 -10.79 2.45
CA ASP A 111 15.94 -10.92 3.75
C ASP A 111 15.96 -9.60 4.53
N MET A 112 16.16 -8.46 3.85
CA MET A 112 16.10 -7.13 4.48
C MET A 112 14.75 -6.83 5.15
N LEU A 113 13.66 -7.38 4.61
CA LEU A 113 12.33 -7.22 5.20
C LEU A 113 12.18 -8.06 6.47
N ARG A 114 12.79 -9.25 6.50
CA ARG A 114 12.77 -10.16 7.64
C ARG A 114 13.55 -9.63 8.84
N GLU A 115 14.56 -8.82 8.60
CA GLU A 115 15.40 -8.22 9.64
C GLU A 115 14.72 -7.04 10.36
N ARG A 116 13.57 -6.58 9.87
CA ARG A 116 12.86 -5.47 10.49
C ARG A 116 12.23 -5.85 11.82
N SER A 117 12.35 -4.95 12.80
CA SER A 117 11.66 -5.09 14.09
C SER A 117 10.19 -4.65 14.06
N MET A 118 9.82 -3.81 13.09
CA MET A 118 8.45 -3.30 12.92
C MET A 118 7.72 -4.04 11.79
N PRO A 119 6.39 -4.22 11.89
CA PRO A 119 5.64 -4.96 10.89
C PRO A 119 5.79 -4.40 9.48
N THR A 120 5.83 -5.30 8.50
CA THR A 120 5.78 -4.97 7.07
C THR A 120 4.61 -5.68 6.42
N ILE A 121 3.90 -4.98 5.54
CA ILE A 121 2.81 -5.52 4.72
C ILE A 121 3.20 -5.36 3.26
N LEU A 122 3.23 -6.46 2.51
CA LEU A 122 3.48 -6.47 1.08
C LEU A 122 2.15 -6.68 0.34
N THR A 123 1.91 -5.92 -0.71
CA THR A 123 0.64 -5.99 -1.46
C THR A 123 0.83 -6.36 -2.94
N PRO A 124 1.54 -7.47 -3.27
CA PRO A 124 1.83 -7.80 -4.65
C PRO A 124 0.58 -8.26 -5.44
N HIS A 125 0.48 -7.86 -6.70
CA HIS A 125 -0.30 -8.60 -7.70
C HIS A 125 0.53 -9.77 -8.27
N ALA A 126 -0.06 -10.62 -9.11
CA ALA A 126 0.62 -11.82 -9.61
C ALA A 126 1.96 -11.53 -10.30
N GLY A 127 2.05 -10.46 -11.12
CA GLY A 127 3.31 -10.12 -11.79
C GLY A 127 4.38 -9.54 -10.84
N GLU A 128 3.98 -8.84 -9.77
CA GLU A 128 4.88 -8.39 -8.70
C GLU A 128 5.38 -9.58 -7.87
N TYR A 129 4.48 -10.51 -7.55
CA TYR A 129 4.83 -11.76 -6.89
C TYR A 129 5.89 -12.53 -7.68
N GLU A 130 5.67 -12.70 -8.99
CA GLU A 130 6.61 -13.41 -9.86
C GLU A 130 7.98 -12.75 -9.88
N ARG A 131 8.04 -11.41 -9.96
CA ARG A 131 9.33 -10.68 -9.87
C ARG A 131 10.02 -10.86 -8.53
N LEU A 132 9.28 -10.83 -7.42
CA LEU A 132 9.83 -10.99 -6.07
C LEU A 132 10.34 -12.40 -5.79
N THR A 133 9.66 -13.42 -6.31
CA THR A 133 9.93 -14.82 -5.97
C THR A 133 10.72 -15.59 -7.02
N GLY A 134 10.70 -15.09 -8.27
CA GLY A 134 11.23 -15.80 -9.44
C GLY A 134 10.28 -16.88 -9.98
N SER A 135 9.06 -17.00 -9.46
CA SER A 135 8.08 -18.02 -9.83
C SER A 135 6.69 -17.44 -9.98
N ALA A 136 5.96 -17.88 -10.99
CA ALA A 136 4.56 -17.46 -11.17
C ALA A 136 3.68 -17.94 -10.01
N VAL A 137 2.61 -17.22 -9.74
CA VAL A 137 1.58 -17.65 -8.78
C VAL A 137 0.90 -18.91 -9.33
N GLY A 138 1.12 -20.05 -8.67
CA GLY A 138 0.51 -21.32 -9.02
C GLY A 138 -1.00 -21.35 -8.76
N PRO A 139 -1.64 -22.52 -9.01
CA PRO A 139 -3.08 -22.68 -8.76
C PRO A 139 -3.46 -22.54 -7.28
N ASP A 140 -2.56 -22.91 -6.36
CA ASP A 140 -2.73 -22.70 -4.92
C ASP A 140 -2.19 -21.32 -4.51
N ARG A 141 -3.05 -20.32 -4.58
CA ARG A 141 -2.74 -18.95 -4.20
C ARG A 141 -2.50 -18.78 -2.70
N VAL A 142 -3.08 -19.66 -1.87
CA VAL A 142 -2.88 -19.64 -0.42
C VAL A 142 -1.47 -20.09 -0.09
N ALA A 143 -1.01 -21.21 -0.70
CA ALA A 143 0.36 -21.66 -0.55
C ALA A 143 1.38 -20.61 -1.02
N ALA A 144 1.13 -19.96 -2.17
CA ALA A 144 1.98 -18.90 -2.70
C ALA A 144 2.08 -17.70 -1.73
N ALA A 145 0.95 -17.21 -1.20
CA ALA A 145 0.96 -16.10 -0.24
C ALA A 145 1.70 -16.46 1.06
N ARG A 146 1.49 -17.67 1.59
CA ARG A 146 2.19 -18.18 2.79
C ARG A 146 3.69 -18.30 2.57
N GLU A 147 4.11 -18.82 1.42
CA GLU A 147 5.52 -18.95 1.08
C GLU A 147 6.22 -17.58 1.09
N LEU A 148 5.64 -16.58 0.40
CA LEU A 148 6.22 -15.24 0.38
C LEU A 148 6.20 -14.61 1.77
N ALA A 149 5.14 -14.80 2.56
CA ALA A 149 5.06 -14.29 3.93
C ALA A 149 6.16 -14.89 4.81
N ALA A 150 6.36 -16.21 4.77
CA ALA A 150 7.42 -16.88 5.52
C ALA A 150 8.83 -16.47 5.08
N ARG A 151 9.06 -16.29 3.77
CA ARG A 151 10.36 -15.85 3.21
C ARG A 151 10.72 -14.43 3.60
N SER A 152 9.74 -13.52 3.54
CA SER A 152 9.94 -12.10 3.80
C SER A 152 9.78 -11.69 5.28
N GLY A 153 9.22 -12.57 6.12
CA GLY A 153 8.84 -12.22 7.49
C GLY A 153 7.73 -11.14 7.56
N SER A 154 6.95 -11.00 6.51
CA SER A 154 5.97 -9.92 6.32
C SER A 154 4.56 -10.46 6.15
N VAL A 155 3.56 -9.66 6.48
CA VAL A 155 2.19 -9.94 6.02
C VAL A 155 2.13 -9.74 4.52
N VAL A 156 1.56 -10.69 3.79
CA VAL A 156 1.39 -10.63 2.33
C VAL A 156 -0.07 -10.59 1.95
N LEU A 157 -0.46 -9.56 1.23
CA LEU A 157 -1.76 -9.43 0.58
C LEU A 157 -1.56 -9.66 -0.93
N LEU A 158 -1.79 -10.90 -1.38
CA LEU A 158 -1.66 -11.29 -2.78
C LEU A 158 -2.91 -10.87 -3.56
N LYS A 159 -2.81 -9.73 -4.26
CA LYS A 159 -3.90 -9.14 -5.06
C LYS A 159 -4.37 -10.05 -6.18
N GLY A 160 -5.67 -10.06 -6.45
CA GLY A 160 -6.30 -10.78 -7.57
C GLY A 160 -7.70 -11.26 -7.22
N ARG A 161 -8.30 -12.06 -8.12
CA ARG A 161 -9.60 -12.66 -7.81
C ARG A 161 -9.48 -13.46 -6.51
N ARG A 162 -10.34 -13.13 -5.51
CA ARG A 162 -10.24 -13.64 -4.16
C ARG A 162 -8.85 -13.36 -3.58
N THR A 163 -8.56 -12.10 -3.31
CA THR A 163 -7.33 -11.66 -2.64
C THR A 163 -7.04 -12.53 -1.43
N VAL A 164 -5.80 -13.01 -1.31
CA VAL A 164 -5.35 -13.82 -0.18
C VAL A 164 -4.47 -12.96 0.71
N VAL A 165 -4.74 -12.96 2.01
CA VAL A 165 -3.85 -12.39 3.03
C VAL A 165 -3.23 -13.53 3.80
N ALA A 166 -1.91 -13.54 3.95
CA ALA A 166 -1.17 -14.51 4.76
C ALA A 166 -0.17 -13.81 5.67
N ASP A 167 0.07 -14.36 6.85
CA ASP A 167 1.12 -13.89 7.75
C ASP A 167 2.30 -14.88 7.84
N PRO A 168 3.43 -14.45 8.42
CA PRO A 168 4.61 -15.32 8.56
C PRO A 168 4.37 -16.58 9.40
N ASP A 169 3.37 -16.57 10.30
CA ASP A 169 3.02 -17.70 11.16
C ASP A 169 2.11 -18.72 10.46
N GLY A 170 1.76 -18.46 9.20
CA GLY A 170 1.00 -19.36 8.35
C GLY A 170 -0.52 -19.20 8.40
N ARG A 171 -1.07 -18.22 9.16
CA ARG A 171 -2.49 -17.85 9.03
C ARG A 171 -2.78 -17.39 7.61
N ALA A 172 -3.97 -17.67 7.10
CA ALA A 172 -4.41 -17.14 5.81
C ALA A 172 -5.91 -16.84 5.83
N ALA A 173 -6.28 -15.76 5.16
CA ALA A 173 -7.66 -15.36 4.90
C ALA A 173 -7.86 -15.14 3.41
N ILE A 174 -9.07 -15.45 2.92
CA ILE A 174 -9.48 -15.22 1.54
C ILE A 174 -10.56 -14.14 1.56
N ASN A 175 -10.28 -13.01 0.91
CA ASN A 175 -11.27 -11.97 0.74
C ASN A 175 -12.29 -12.37 -0.32
N VAL A 176 -13.58 -12.29 0.05
CA VAL A 176 -14.72 -12.64 -0.82
C VAL A 176 -15.46 -11.42 -1.36
N THR A 177 -15.04 -10.20 -0.98
CA THR A 177 -15.63 -8.95 -1.46
C THR A 177 -14.93 -8.43 -2.71
N GLY A 178 -15.59 -7.54 -3.44
CA GLY A 178 -15.08 -6.97 -4.70
C GLY A 178 -15.29 -7.87 -5.90
N GLY A 179 -14.94 -7.37 -7.07
CA GLY A 179 -15.15 -8.03 -8.34
C GLY A 179 -14.19 -7.56 -9.43
N PRO A 180 -14.44 -7.93 -10.71
CA PRO A 180 -13.57 -7.59 -11.84
C PRO A 180 -13.36 -6.09 -12.05
N GLN A 181 -14.30 -5.24 -11.62
CA GLN A 181 -14.21 -3.78 -11.69
C GLN A 181 -12.98 -3.22 -10.95
N LEU A 182 -12.46 -3.95 -9.98
CA LEU A 182 -11.22 -3.59 -9.28
C LEU A 182 -9.94 -3.78 -10.13
N ALA A 183 -10.03 -4.37 -11.31
CA ALA A 183 -8.90 -4.47 -12.23
C ALA A 183 -8.64 -3.16 -13.01
N THR A 184 -8.93 -2.02 -12.40
CA THR A 184 -8.73 -0.67 -12.94
C THR A 184 -7.49 -0.04 -12.30
N ALA A 185 -6.74 0.74 -13.09
CA ALA A 185 -5.53 1.41 -12.61
C ALA A 185 -5.83 2.34 -11.42
N GLY A 186 -4.94 2.33 -10.43
CA GLY A 186 -5.04 3.17 -9.23
C GLY A 186 -5.86 2.56 -8.07
N THR A 187 -6.63 1.49 -8.30
CA THR A 187 -7.41 0.84 -7.23
C THR A 187 -6.50 0.21 -6.17
N GLY A 188 -5.33 -0.31 -6.58
CA GLY A 188 -4.30 -0.80 -5.66
C GLY A 188 -3.70 0.30 -4.79
N ASP A 189 -3.52 1.51 -5.35
CA ASP A 189 -3.00 2.65 -4.59
C ASP A 189 -3.97 3.04 -3.47
N VAL A 190 -5.29 3.04 -3.76
CA VAL A 190 -6.33 3.25 -2.74
C VAL A 190 -6.26 2.18 -1.66
N LEU A 191 -6.13 0.90 -2.03
CA LEU A 191 -5.98 -0.20 -1.08
C LEU A 191 -4.77 -0.01 -0.16
N ALA A 192 -3.61 0.35 -0.71
CA ALA A 192 -2.41 0.60 0.08
C ALA A 192 -2.63 1.73 1.10
N GLY A 193 -3.34 2.80 0.70
CA GLY A 193 -3.73 3.90 1.58
C GLY A 193 -4.66 3.45 2.70
N VAL A 194 -5.68 2.67 2.38
CA VAL A 194 -6.63 2.10 3.37
C VAL A 194 -5.88 1.27 4.41
N ILE A 195 -5.02 0.36 3.99
CA ILE A 195 -4.23 -0.49 4.91
C ILE A 195 -3.33 0.38 5.79
N GLY A 196 -2.64 1.36 5.21
CA GLY A 196 -1.80 2.30 5.96
C GLY A 196 -2.57 3.05 7.04
N ALA A 197 -3.79 3.50 6.75
CA ALA A 197 -4.66 4.16 7.71
C ALA A 197 -5.10 3.23 8.84
N LEU A 198 -5.49 2.01 8.55
CA LEU A 198 -5.92 1.02 9.56
C LEU A 198 -4.78 0.66 10.51
N VAL A 199 -3.56 0.47 9.99
CA VAL A 199 -2.37 0.28 10.83
C VAL A 199 -2.10 1.51 11.70
N ALA A 200 -2.20 2.71 11.14
CA ALA A 200 -2.01 3.95 11.90
C ALA A 200 -3.03 4.14 13.03
N GLN A 201 -4.22 3.59 12.89
CA GLN A 201 -5.27 3.54 13.92
C GLN A 201 -5.04 2.46 14.98
N GLY A 202 -3.99 1.64 14.83
CA GLY A 202 -3.58 0.65 15.82
C GLY A 202 -4.00 -0.79 15.52
N LEU A 203 -4.60 -1.07 14.36
CA LEU A 203 -4.84 -2.46 13.97
C LEU A 203 -3.50 -3.17 13.75
N PRO A 204 -3.33 -4.40 14.27
CA PRO A 204 -2.17 -5.22 13.90
C PRO A 204 -2.12 -5.45 12.38
N ALA A 205 -0.92 -5.68 11.85
CA ALA A 205 -0.68 -5.68 10.40
C ALA A 205 -1.55 -6.69 9.62
N TRP A 206 -1.76 -7.89 10.18
CA TRP A 206 -2.57 -8.90 9.52
C TRP A 206 -4.06 -8.51 9.49
N GLU A 207 -4.58 -8.04 10.62
CA GLU A 207 -5.97 -7.55 10.74
C GLU A 207 -6.20 -6.33 9.83
N ALA A 208 -5.24 -5.41 9.75
CA ALA A 208 -5.32 -4.25 8.87
C ALA A 208 -5.34 -4.65 7.38
N ALA A 209 -4.54 -5.65 6.99
CA ALA A 209 -4.52 -6.16 5.63
C ALA A 209 -5.85 -6.88 5.28
N VAL A 210 -6.40 -7.69 6.19
CA VAL A 210 -7.69 -8.39 6.00
C VAL A 210 -8.84 -7.39 5.91
N ALA A 211 -8.94 -6.48 6.90
CA ALA A 211 -9.99 -5.46 6.93
C ALA A 211 -9.89 -4.51 5.72
N GLY A 212 -8.67 -4.09 5.36
CA GLY A 212 -8.43 -3.24 4.20
C GLY A 212 -8.86 -3.88 2.89
N ALA A 213 -8.54 -5.17 2.68
CA ALA A 213 -9.00 -5.92 1.51
C ALA A 213 -10.54 -6.01 1.45
N TRP A 214 -11.17 -6.25 2.60
CA TRP A 214 -12.63 -6.35 2.70
C TRP A 214 -13.30 -5.00 2.42
N MET A 215 -12.85 -3.91 3.07
CA MET A 215 -13.37 -2.56 2.86
C MET A 215 -13.24 -2.10 1.42
N HIS A 216 -12.08 -2.31 0.82
CA HIS A 216 -11.81 -2.00 -0.59
C HIS A 216 -12.77 -2.74 -1.53
N GLY A 217 -12.99 -4.04 -1.28
CA GLY A 217 -13.94 -4.83 -2.06
C GLY A 217 -15.41 -4.41 -1.85
N ARG A 218 -15.80 -4.02 -0.64
CA ARG A 218 -17.14 -3.48 -0.34
C ARG A 218 -17.36 -2.14 -1.02
N ALA A 219 -16.38 -1.24 -0.96
CA ALA A 219 -16.45 0.06 -1.64
C ALA A 219 -16.66 -0.09 -3.14
N ALA A 220 -16.00 -1.07 -3.78
CA ALA A 220 -16.19 -1.36 -5.20
C ALA A 220 -17.60 -1.87 -5.56
N SER A 221 -18.33 -2.42 -4.59
CA SER A 221 -19.66 -2.99 -4.81
C SER A 221 -20.79 -2.01 -4.47
N SER A 222 -20.51 -0.94 -3.72
CA SER A 222 -21.49 0.03 -3.23
C SER A 222 -21.39 1.40 -3.90
N GLY A 223 -20.26 1.68 -4.57
CA GLY A 223 -20.01 2.99 -5.18
C GLY A 223 -20.55 3.15 -6.61
N THR A 224 -20.43 4.36 -7.12
CA THR A 224 -20.63 4.68 -8.54
C THR A 224 -19.70 3.79 -9.37
N GLY A 225 -20.20 3.22 -10.46
CA GLY A 225 -19.41 2.31 -11.31
C GLY A 225 -19.39 0.84 -10.86
N ALA A 226 -20.12 0.45 -9.82
CA ALA A 226 -20.21 -0.94 -9.37
C ALA A 226 -20.68 -1.91 -10.47
N GLY A 227 -21.47 -1.45 -11.42
CA GLY A 227 -21.93 -2.20 -12.60
C GLY A 227 -20.97 -2.17 -13.80
N GLY A 228 -19.87 -1.41 -13.73
CA GLY A 228 -18.88 -1.20 -14.79
C GLY A 228 -18.43 0.26 -14.86
N GLY A 229 -17.21 0.50 -15.38
CA GLY A 229 -16.65 1.85 -15.51
C GLY A 229 -16.10 2.44 -14.20
N LEU A 230 -15.90 1.63 -13.16
CA LEU A 230 -15.34 2.07 -11.88
C LEU A 230 -13.92 2.62 -12.08
N VAL A 231 -13.65 3.80 -11.52
CA VAL A 231 -12.32 4.38 -11.42
C VAL A 231 -11.88 4.49 -9.94
N ALA A 232 -10.57 4.63 -9.71
CA ALA A 232 -10.03 4.65 -8.35
C ALA A 232 -10.65 5.76 -7.46
N GLY A 233 -11.06 6.89 -8.05
CA GLY A 233 -11.77 7.95 -7.33
C GLY A 233 -13.10 7.49 -6.73
N ASP A 234 -13.85 6.66 -7.44
CA ASP A 234 -15.13 6.14 -6.96
C ASP A 234 -14.98 5.30 -5.68
N LEU A 235 -13.86 4.54 -5.59
CA LEU A 235 -13.52 3.80 -4.38
C LEU A 235 -13.26 4.74 -3.20
N VAL A 236 -12.47 5.78 -3.45
CA VAL A 236 -12.17 6.80 -2.43
C VAL A 236 -13.47 7.40 -1.89
N ASP A 237 -14.41 7.72 -2.77
CA ASP A 237 -15.66 8.37 -2.41
C ASP A 237 -16.66 7.40 -1.73
N ALA A 238 -16.56 6.09 -1.99
CA ALA A 238 -17.42 5.06 -1.38
C ALA A 238 -16.93 4.60 0.02
N LEU A 239 -15.65 4.78 0.38
CA LEU A 239 -15.10 4.32 1.65
C LEU A 239 -15.86 4.81 2.89
N PRO A 240 -16.29 6.10 3.00
CA PRO A 240 -17.02 6.57 4.17
C PRO A 240 -18.34 5.83 4.42
N SER A 241 -19.05 5.45 3.36
CA SER A 241 -20.29 4.66 3.50
C SER A 241 -20.02 3.26 4.06
N VAL A 242 -18.91 2.63 3.63
CA VAL A 242 -18.49 1.32 4.16
C VAL A 242 -18.18 1.40 5.67
N LEU A 243 -17.55 2.49 6.10
CA LEU A 243 -17.25 2.73 7.52
C LEU A 243 -18.54 2.97 8.32
N ALA A 244 -19.51 3.71 7.77
CA ALA A 244 -20.80 3.95 8.42
C ALA A 244 -21.58 2.64 8.61
N ASP A 245 -21.66 1.80 7.57
CA ASP A 245 -22.28 0.47 7.64
C ASP A 245 -21.68 -0.41 8.77
N LEU A 246 -20.34 -0.36 8.93
CA LEU A 246 -19.66 -1.09 10.01
C LEU A 246 -20.04 -0.56 11.39
N ALA A 247 -20.08 0.76 11.58
CA ALA A 247 -20.44 1.38 12.85
C ALA A 247 -21.89 1.05 13.26
N GLU A 248 -22.82 1.03 12.28
CA GLU A 248 -24.22 0.67 12.53
C GLU A 248 -24.40 -0.83 12.86
N SER A 249 -23.51 -1.69 12.34
CA SER A 249 -23.54 -3.13 12.57
C SER A 249 -23.03 -3.54 13.96
N GLY A 250 -22.52 -2.60 14.76
CA GLY A 250 -22.02 -2.86 16.12
C GLY A 250 -20.73 -3.68 16.16
N VAL A 251 -19.98 -3.70 15.08
CA VAL A 251 -18.71 -4.42 14.93
C VAL A 251 -17.54 -3.46 15.15
#